data_935051b33252792d4caba488427f2d58
#
_entry.id   935051b33252792d4caba488427f2d58
#
_cell.length_a   1.000
_cell.length_b   1.000
_cell.length_c   1.000
_cell.angle_alpha   90.00
_cell.angle_beta   90.00
_cell.angle_gamma   90.00
#
_symmetry.space_group_name_H-M   'P 1'
#
loop_
_entity.id
_entity.type
_entity.pdbx_description
1 polymer ?
#
loop_
_entity_poly.entity_id
_entity_poly.type
_entity_poly.pdbx_seq_one_letter_code
_entity_poly.pdbx_strand_id
1 'polypeptide(L)'
;MGIKNSIPRLDAVDKVTGAAKYTEDLIPINALVGKTLHSTIANGTVRAIDVDEAWKIPGVVDILTCFDVPDWEYATCGHPLSLDPAHTDVANKRILTKRVRYYGDEIAAVVAESDLAAQKALEAIRVEDEELPPLLTPEAAVISGIPLHEKSPDNQGGRMDFIIDESQNVRFYQGTFSMDPCIGGYVDLRGTKFHVPAQQHCHIENICCFAYMSGRKIVVVSPNQA
;
A
#
# COMPACT_ATOMS: atom_id res chain seq x y z
N MET A 1 -10.42 40.42 10.04
CA MET A 1 -10.04 40.30 8.63
C MET A 1 -11.28 39.86 7.87
N GLY A 2 -11.72 40.57 6.82
CA GLY A 2 -12.91 40.23 6.07
C GLY A 2 -12.60 39.23 4.96
N ILE A 3 -13.58 38.40 4.61
CA ILE A 3 -13.52 37.40 3.52
C ILE A 3 -13.09 38.00 2.16
N LYS A 4 -13.12 39.32 2.02
CA LYS A 4 -12.78 40.06 0.79
C LYS A 4 -11.27 40.28 0.57
N ASN A 5 -10.41 39.99 1.55
CA ASN A 5 -8.98 40.20 1.41
C ASN A 5 -8.33 38.93 0.86
N SER A 6 -7.70 39.04 -0.31
CA SER A 6 -6.85 37.98 -0.85
C SER A 6 -5.63 37.80 0.07
N ILE A 7 -5.47 36.60 0.64
CA ILE A 7 -4.31 36.26 1.44
C ILE A 7 -3.38 35.45 0.55
N PRO A 8 -2.13 35.89 0.32
CA PRO A 8 -1.16 35.11 -0.43
C PRO A 8 -0.91 33.75 0.25
N ARG A 9 -0.78 32.70 -0.52
CA ARG A 9 -0.35 31.39 -0.03
C ARG A 9 1.09 31.50 0.48
N LEU A 10 1.36 31.00 1.69
CA LEU A 10 2.66 31.17 2.37
C LEU A 10 3.82 30.53 1.58
N ASP A 11 3.58 29.41 0.93
CA ASP A 11 4.58 28.64 0.18
C ASP A 11 4.61 28.96 -1.33
N ALA A 12 3.84 29.95 -1.78
CA ALA A 12 3.70 30.24 -3.20
C ALA A 12 5.02 30.73 -3.83
N VAL A 13 5.76 31.60 -3.13
CA VAL A 13 7.00 32.16 -3.63
C VAL A 13 8.05 31.08 -3.83
N ASP A 14 8.22 30.21 -2.84
CA ASP A 14 9.21 29.12 -2.91
C ASP A 14 8.88 28.14 -4.04
N LYS A 15 7.59 27.87 -4.27
CA LYS A 15 7.16 27.00 -5.36
C LYS A 15 7.40 27.59 -6.74
N VAL A 16 7.07 28.87 -6.95
CA VAL A 16 7.24 29.51 -8.27
C VAL A 16 8.69 29.87 -8.59
N THR A 17 9.54 29.99 -7.58
CA THR A 17 10.98 30.27 -7.74
C THR A 17 11.83 29.01 -7.77
N GLY A 18 11.25 27.83 -7.50
CA GLY A 18 11.97 26.55 -7.39
C GLY A 18 12.79 26.41 -6.10
N ALA A 19 12.55 27.27 -5.09
CA ALA A 19 13.21 27.17 -3.79
C ALA A 19 12.55 26.15 -2.84
N ALA A 20 11.31 25.76 -3.11
CA ALA A 20 10.60 24.75 -2.34
C ALA A 20 11.36 23.42 -2.36
N LYS A 21 11.51 22.82 -1.17
CA LYS A 21 12.16 21.51 -1.01
C LYS A 21 11.12 20.44 -0.79
N TYR A 22 11.29 19.34 -1.52
CA TYR A 22 10.51 18.13 -1.42
C TYR A 22 11.31 17.02 -0.77
N THR A 23 10.68 15.90 -0.45
CA THR A 23 11.34 14.79 0.25
C THR A 23 12.62 14.33 -0.44
N GLU A 24 12.61 14.22 -1.76
CA GLU A 24 13.77 13.80 -2.56
C GLU A 24 14.96 14.78 -2.45
N ASP A 25 14.67 16.08 -2.36
CA ASP A 25 15.72 17.12 -2.21
C ASP A 25 16.43 17.09 -0.84
N LEU A 26 15.88 16.37 0.11
CA LEU A 26 16.39 16.26 1.47
C LEU A 26 17.18 14.97 1.73
N ILE A 27 17.24 14.07 0.76
CA ILE A 27 17.96 12.81 0.89
C ILE A 27 19.47 13.09 1.11
N PRO A 28 20.09 12.51 2.16
CA PRO A 28 21.52 12.64 2.38
C PRO A 28 22.36 12.10 1.20
N ILE A 29 23.46 12.77 0.85
CA ILE A 29 24.31 12.40 -0.31
C ILE A 29 24.82 10.96 -0.24
N ASN A 30 25.04 10.43 0.98
CA ASN A 30 25.55 9.07 1.19
C ASN A 30 24.45 8.10 1.65
N ALA A 31 23.20 8.39 1.36
CA ALA A 31 22.12 7.48 1.70
C ALA A 31 22.26 6.17 0.90
N LEU A 32 22.03 5.05 1.57
CA LEU A 32 21.84 3.77 0.91
C LEU A 32 20.54 3.75 0.13
N VAL A 33 20.48 2.93 -0.89
CA VAL A 33 19.28 2.74 -1.72
C VAL A 33 18.55 1.47 -1.26
N GLY A 34 17.30 1.62 -0.85
CA GLY A 34 16.40 0.50 -0.57
C GLY A 34 15.46 0.23 -1.74
N LYS A 35 15.36 -1.02 -2.17
CA LYS A 35 14.38 -1.48 -3.16
C LYS A 35 13.65 -2.73 -2.68
N THR A 36 12.38 -2.86 -3.02
CA THR A 36 11.56 -4.02 -2.68
C THR A 36 11.43 -4.98 -3.86
N LEU A 37 11.44 -6.27 -3.55
CA LEU A 37 11.07 -7.34 -4.48
C LEU A 37 9.56 -7.57 -4.36
N HIS A 38 8.90 -7.49 -5.49
CA HIS A 38 7.47 -7.70 -5.59
C HIS A 38 7.15 -9.10 -6.11
N SER A 39 6.05 -9.68 -5.63
CA SER A 39 5.54 -10.94 -6.12
C SER A 39 5.08 -10.86 -7.57
N THR A 40 5.35 -11.91 -8.32
CA THR A 40 4.92 -12.09 -9.72
C THR A 40 3.67 -12.95 -9.86
N ILE A 41 3.11 -13.43 -8.76
CA ILE A 41 1.83 -14.17 -8.73
C ILE A 41 0.73 -13.28 -8.13
N ALA A 42 -0.51 -13.55 -8.51
CA ALA A 42 -1.66 -12.77 -8.06
C ALA A 42 -2.28 -13.29 -6.75
N ASN A 43 -2.09 -14.57 -6.43
CA ASN A 43 -2.63 -15.23 -5.26
C ASN A 43 -1.78 -16.45 -4.94
N GLY A 44 -1.32 -16.59 -3.72
CA GLY A 44 -0.50 -17.74 -3.35
C GLY A 44 0.29 -17.56 -2.07
N THR A 45 1.32 -18.38 -1.91
CA THR A 45 2.19 -18.36 -0.73
C THR A 45 3.64 -18.50 -1.17
N VAL A 46 4.49 -17.61 -0.68
CA VAL A 46 5.95 -17.73 -0.83
C VAL A 46 6.43 -18.89 0.04
N ARG A 47 7.04 -19.89 -0.57
CA ARG A 47 7.57 -21.08 0.10
C ARG A 47 9.03 -20.93 0.48
N ALA A 48 9.84 -20.36 -0.41
CA ALA A 48 11.25 -20.09 -0.15
C ALA A 48 11.72 -18.88 -0.95
N ILE A 49 12.76 -18.21 -0.45
CA ILE A 49 13.48 -17.14 -1.15
C ILE A 49 14.96 -17.45 -1.02
N ASP A 50 15.63 -17.66 -2.16
CA ASP A 50 17.08 -17.85 -2.25
C ASP A 50 17.76 -16.51 -2.59
N VAL A 51 18.60 -16.03 -1.70
CA VAL A 51 19.31 -14.75 -1.77
C VAL A 51 20.83 -14.91 -1.99
N ASP A 52 21.33 -16.14 -2.12
CA ASP A 52 22.77 -16.42 -2.14
C ASP A 52 23.51 -15.72 -3.27
N GLU A 53 22.93 -15.66 -4.46
CA GLU A 53 23.51 -14.95 -5.60
C GLU A 53 23.40 -13.43 -5.44
N ALA A 54 22.33 -12.94 -4.81
CA ALA A 54 22.14 -11.52 -4.57
C ALA A 54 23.21 -10.95 -3.61
N TRP A 55 23.61 -11.71 -2.59
CA TRP A 55 24.67 -11.33 -1.66
C TRP A 55 26.05 -11.20 -2.31
N LYS A 56 26.28 -11.83 -3.47
CA LYS A 56 27.56 -11.73 -4.21
C LYS A 56 27.68 -10.45 -5.03
N ILE A 57 26.61 -9.69 -5.16
CA ILE A 57 26.61 -8.44 -5.94
C ILE A 57 27.36 -7.36 -5.16
N PRO A 58 28.42 -6.76 -5.73
CA PRO A 58 29.17 -5.70 -5.06
C PRO A 58 28.30 -4.49 -4.75
N GLY A 59 28.40 -3.99 -3.50
CA GLY A 59 27.62 -2.86 -3.02
C GLY A 59 26.30 -3.22 -2.37
N VAL A 60 25.93 -4.51 -2.28
CA VAL A 60 24.82 -4.97 -1.46
C VAL A 60 25.24 -4.88 0.01
N VAL A 61 24.38 -4.25 0.82
CA VAL A 61 24.61 -4.01 2.25
C VAL A 61 23.74 -4.91 3.12
N ASP A 62 22.48 -5.07 2.74
CA ASP A 62 21.54 -5.93 3.47
C ASP A 62 20.42 -6.45 2.58
N ILE A 63 19.89 -7.63 2.93
CA ILE A 63 18.74 -8.25 2.27
C ILE A 63 17.82 -8.79 3.35
N LEU A 64 16.56 -8.38 3.32
CA LEU A 64 15.50 -8.87 4.19
C LEU A 64 14.43 -9.55 3.35
N THR A 65 13.98 -10.70 3.81
CA THR A 65 12.87 -11.44 3.18
C THR A 65 11.65 -11.47 4.10
N CYS A 66 10.52 -11.93 3.60
CA CYS A 66 9.33 -12.15 4.41
C CYS A 66 9.52 -13.20 5.52
N PHE A 67 10.67 -13.90 5.55
CA PHE A 67 11.03 -14.85 6.61
C PHE A 67 11.84 -14.22 7.74
N ASP A 68 12.40 -13.02 7.51
CA ASP A 68 13.32 -12.33 8.43
C ASP A 68 12.64 -11.22 9.23
N VAL A 69 11.47 -10.77 8.79
CA VAL A 69 10.74 -9.66 9.43
C VAL A 69 9.67 -10.16 10.39
N PRO A 70 9.28 -9.35 11.40
CA PRO A 70 8.15 -9.69 12.27
C PRO A 70 6.84 -9.81 11.49
N ASP A 71 6.05 -10.81 11.83
CA ASP A 71 4.73 -11.06 11.23
C ASP A 71 3.65 -10.18 11.87
N TRP A 72 3.81 -8.85 11.76
CA TRP A 72 2.87 -7.87 12.27
C TRP A 72 1.99 -7.33 11.16
N GLU A 73 0.69 -7.28 11.44
CA GLU A 73 -0.27 -6.62 10.57
C GLU A 73 -0.47 -5.17 10.99
N TYR A 74 -0.56 -4.29 10.02
CA TYR A 74 -0.89 -2.89 10.20
C TYR A 74 -1.95 -2.42 9.20
N ALA A 75 -2.63 -1.34 9.52
CA ALA A 75 -3.60 -0.72 8.63
C ALA A 75 -2.87 0.23 7.66
N THR A 76 -3.26 0.21 6.40
CA THR A 76 -2.73 1.12 5.37
C THR A 76 -3.42 2.48 5.36
N CYS A 77 -4.66 2.54 5.86
CA CYS A 77 -5.41 3.79 6.02
C CYS A 77 -5.24 4.28 7.45
N GLY A 78 -4.76 5.49 7.64
CA GLY A 78 -4.35 6.02 8.92
C GLY A 78 -5.46 6.22 9.96
N HIS A 79 -6.74 6.35 9.56
CA HIS A 79 -7.84 6.58 10.49
C HIS A 79 -9.17 6.08 9.94
N PRO A 80 -10.01 5.45 10.78
CA PRO A 80 -11.40 5.20 10.41
C PRO A 80 -12.11 6.53 10.17
N LEU A 81 -12.88 6.61 9.10
CA LEU A 81 -13.72 7.79 8.79
C LEU A 81 -14.90 7.95 9.77
N SER A 82 -14.89 7.24 10.88
CA SER A 82 -15.93 7.22 11.89
C SER A 82 -15.41 7.69 13.24
N LEU A 83 -16.19 8.51 13.94
CA LEU A 83 -15.94 8.88 15.33
C LEU A 83 -16.39 7.79 16.32
N ASP A 84 -16.98 6.71 15.82
CA ASP A 84 -17.38 5.57 16.65
C ASP A 84 -16.13 4.75 17.02
N PRO A 85 -15.80 4.58 18.32
CA PRO A 85 -14.67 3.78 18.76
C PRO A 85 -14.73 2.29 18.37
N ALA A 86 -15.90 1.78 17.99
CA ALA A 86 -16.07 0.43 17.49
C ALA A 86 -15.56 0.26 16.04
N HIS A 87 -15.42 1.35 15.30
CA HIS A 87 -14.85 1.33 13.97
C HIS A 87 -13.34 1.54 14.05
N THR A 88 -12.61 0.45 14.00
CA THR A 88 -11.14 0.46 13.94
C THR A 88 -10.66 0.18 12.53
N ASP A 89 -9.47 0.69 12.19
CA ASP A 89 -8.81 0.36 10.93
C ASP A 89 -8.54 -1.14 10.83
N VAL A 90 -8.75 -1.68 9.65
CA VAL A 90 -8.47 -3.10 9.39
C VAL A 90 -6.97 -3.27 9.17
N ALA A 91 -6.29 -3.91 10.12
CA ALA A 91 -4.91 -4.31 9.97
C ALA A 91 -4.85 -5.53 9.04
N ASN A 92 -4.44 -5.29 7.78
CA ASN A 92 -4.45 -6.28 6.71
C ASN A 92 -3.16 -6.31 5.87
N LYS A 93 -2.22 -5.42 6.12
CA LYS A 93 -0.93 -5.32 5.43
C LYS A 93 0.20 -5.76 6.35
N ARG A 94 1.22 -6.40 5.80
CA ARG A 94 2.48 -6.73 6.46
C ARG A 94 3.63 -5.97 5.81
N ILE A 95 4.75 -5.82 6.50
CA ILE A 95 5.96 -5.16 5.97
C ILE A 95 6.46 -5.92 4.73
N LEU A 96 6.68 -7.23 4.88
CA LEU A 96 6.93 -8.18 3.81
C LEU A 96 6.03 -9.39 4.06
N THR A 97 5.38 -9.91 3.02
CA THR A 97 4.36 -10.93 3.18
C THR A 97 4.76 -12.29 2.59
N LYS A 98 4.44 -13.37 3.31
CA LYS A 98 4.47 -14.74 2.78
C LYS A 98 3.20 -15.07 2.02
N ARG A 99 2.07 -14.46 2.43
CA ARG A 99 0.76 -14.65 1.81
C ARG A 99 0.52 -13.58 0.76
N VAL A 100 0.76 -13.93 -0.48
CA VAL A 100 0.53 -13.06 -1.64
C VAL A 100 -0.96 -13.00 -1.94
N ARG A 101 -1.49 -11.79 -2.06
CA ARG A 101 -2.91 -11.50 -2.30
C ARG A 101 -3.17 -10.77 -3.60
N TYR A 102 -2.14 -10.14 -4.16
CA TYR A 102 -2.19 -9.45 -5.46
C TYR A 102 -0.82 -9.45 -6.12
N TYR A 103 -0.80 -9.26 -7.43
CA TYR A 103 0.44 -9.07 -8.19
C TYR A 103 1.13 -7.78 -7.73
N GLY A 104 2.36 -7.91 -7.26
CA GLY A 104 3.11 -6.78 -6.75
C GLY A 104 3.17 -6.67 -5.22
N ASP A 105 2.67 -7.66 -4.48
CA ASP A 105 2.84 -7.73 -3.01
C ASP A 105 4.33 -7.77 -2.64
N GLU A 106 4.76 -7.05 -1.60
CA GLU A 106 6.17 -6.95 -1.21
C GLU A 106 6.59 -8.22 -0.44
N ILE A 107 7.62 -8.92 -0.96
CA ILE A 107 8.08 -10.21 -0.42
C ILE A 107 9.52 -10.18 0.10
N ALA A 108 10.35 -9.27 -0.40
CA ALA A 108 11.71 -9.05 0.07
C ALA A 108 12.12 -7.59 -0.14
N ALA A 109 13.22 -7.17 0.49
CA ALA A 109 13.82 -5.86 0.33
C ALA A 109 15.34 -5.99 0.27
N VAL A 110 15.98 -5.19 -0.59
CA VAL A 110 17.43 -5.07 -0.72
C VAL A 110 17.86 -3.67 -0.37
N VAL A 111 18.94 -3.54 0.38
CA VAL A 111 19.63 -2.28 0.65
C VAL A 111 21.04 -2.34 0.04
N ALA A 112 21.40 -1.35 -0.76
CA ALA A 112 22.68 -1.29 -1.45
C ALA A 112 23.26 0.12 -1.51
N GLU A 113 24.54 0.24 -1.85
CA GLU A 113 25.26 1.51 -2.01
C GLU A 113 24.84 2.30 -3.26
N SER A 114 24.16 1.65 -4.20
CA SER A 114 23.70 2.29 -5.44
C SER A 114 22.41 1.64 -5.97
N ASP A 115 21.68 2.41 -6.76
CA ASP A 115 20.46 1.95 -7.45
C ASP A 115 20.74 0.73 -8.33
N LEU A 116 21.86 0.75 -9.06
CA LEU A 116 22.26 -0.35 -9.94
C LEU A 116 22.57 -1.64 -9.16
N ALA A 117 23.26 -1.52 -8.01
CA ALA A 117 23.56 -2.68 -7.18
C ALA A 117 22.27 -3.28 -6.58
N ALA A 118 21.37 -2.43 -6.08
CA ALA A 118 20.06 -2.88 -5.57
C ALA A 118 19.25 -3.59 -6.66
N GLN A 119 19.20 -3.02 -7.87
CA GLN A 119 18.47 -3.62 -8.99
C GLN A 119 19.02 -4.98 -9.40
N LYS A 120 20.34 -5.11 -9.55
CA LYS A 120 20.98 -6.38 -9.86
C LYS A 120 20.77 -7.43 -8.79
N ALA A 121 20.78 -7.02 -7.52
CA ALA A 121 20.50 -7.94 -6.42
C ALA A 121 19.06 -8.44 -6.47
N LEU A 122 18.07 -7.59 -6.73
CA LEU A 122 16.67 -8.02 -6.91
C LEU A 122 16.52 -9.04 -8.04
N GLU A 123 17.23 -8.84 -9.17
CA GLU A 123 17.19 -9.75 -10.32
C GLU A 123 17.88 -11.11 -10.04
N ALA A 124 18.80 -11.16 -9.07
CA ALA A 124 19.49 -12.38 -8.67
C ALA A 124 18.72 -13.21 -7.64
N ILE A 125 17.73 -12.63 -6.95
CA ILE A 125 16.87 -13.33 -5.98
C ILE A 125 15.97 -14.33 -6.72
N ARG A 126 15.87 -15.55 -6.18
CA ARG A 126 14.98 -16.57 -6.68
C ARG A 126 13.87 -16.84 -5.67
N VAL A 127 12.64 -16.92 -6.14
CA VAL A 127 11.47 -17.14 -5.32
C VAL A 127 10.80 -18.44 -5.72
N GLU A 128 10.43 -19.25 -4.74
CA GLU A 128 9.60 -20.42 -4.89
C GLU A 128 8.21 -20.13 -4.32
N ASP A 129 7.23 -20.10 -5.19
CA ASP A 129 5.83 -19.82 -4.86
C ASP A 129 4.96 -21.06 -4.98
N GLU A 130 3.94 -21.15 -4.12
CA GLU A 130 2.77 -21.99 -4.32
C GLU A 130 1.62 -21.10 -4.81
N GLU A 131 1.36 -21.13 -6.10
CA GLU A 131 0.33 -20.32 -6.73
C GLU A 131 -1.06 -20.91 -6.50
N LEU A 132 -2.02 -20.04 -6.15
CA LEU A 132 -3.44 -20.33 -6.04
C LEU A 132 -4.21 -19.62 -7.17
N PRO A 133 -5.43 -20.08 -7.51
CA PRO A 133 -6.26 -19.40 -8.48
C PRO A 133 -6.45 -17.91 -8.14
N PRO A 134 -6.25 -16.99 -9.10
CA PRO A 134 -6.44 -15.56 -8.88
C PRO A 134 -7.91 -15.22 -8.66
N LEU A 135 -8.19 -14.35 -7.71
CA LEU A 135 -9.54 -13.87 -7.40
C LEU A 135 -9.67 -12.44 -7.92
N LEU A 136 -10.13 -12.30 -9.17
CA LEU A 136 -10.10 -11.03 -9.91
C LEU A 136 -11.38 -10.21 -9.78
N THR A 137 -12.44 -10.77 -9.20
CA THR A 137 -13.71 -10.07 -8.99
C THR A 137 -14.24 -10.34 -7.60
N PRO A 138 -14.99 -9.40 -7.00
CA PRO A 138 -15.63 -9.60 -5.70
C PRO A 138 -16.55 -10.83 -5.67
N GLU A 139 -17.30 -11.07 -6.75
CA GLU A 139 -18.19 -12.21 -6.87
C GLU A 139 -17.41 -13.53 -6.86
N ALA A 140 -16.30 -13.59 -7.61
CA ALA A 140 -15.43 -14.78 -7.60
C ALA A 140 -14.80 -15.00 -6.23
N ALA A 141 -14.39 -13.94 -5.54
CA ALA A 141 -13.80 -14.02 -4.21
C ALA A 141 -14.78 -14.61 -3.18
N VAL A 142 -16.03 -14.15 -3.17
CA VAL A 142 -17.06 -14.61 -2.22
C VAL A 142 -17.40 -16.10 -2.41
N ILE A 143 -17.46 -16.57 -3.67
CA ILE A 143 -17.84 -17.97 -3.97
C ILE A 143 -16.66 -18.94 -4.01
N SER A 144 -15.42 -18.44 -4.00
CA SER A 144 -14.22 -19.27 -4.19
C SER A 144 -13.96 -20.25 -3.04
N GLY A 145 -14.38 -19.91 -1.83
CA GLY A 145 -13.99 -20.62 -0.62
C GLY A 145 -12.51 -20.48 -0.26
N ILE A 146 -11.74 -19.62 -0.96
CA ILE A 146 -10.34 -19.33 -0.69
C ILE A 146 -10.27 -17.99 0.07
N PRO A 147 -9.91 -17.98 1.35
CA PRO A 147 -9.80 -16.73 2.09
C PRO A 147 -8.59 -15.90 1.62
N LEU A 148 -8.82 -14.64 1.29
CA LEU A 148 -7.77 -13.66 1.03
C LEU A 148 -7.17 -13.15 2.35
N HIS A 149 -8.02 -12.96 3.37
CA HIS A 149 -7.61 -12.55 4.70
C HIS A 149 -8.15 -13.56 5.74
N GLU A 150 -7.29 -14.02 6.62
CA GLU A 150 -7.64 -15.02 7.65
C GLU A 150 -8.77 -14.53 8.57
N LYS A 151 -8.82 -13.21 8.83
CA LYS A 151 -9.85 -12.58 9.66
C LYS A 151 -11.20 -12.37 8.96
N SER A 152 -11.24 -12.57 7.65
CA SER A 152 -12.45 -12.46 6.81
C SER A 152 -12.52 -13.65 5.86
N PRO A 153 -12.79 -14.86 6.38
CA PRO A 153 -12.73 -16.09 5.59
C PRO A 153 -13.78 -16.17 4.47
N ASP A 154 -14.82 -15.35 4.52
CA ASP A 154 -15.84 -15.18 3.50
C ASP A 154 -15.49 -14.11 2.45
N ASN A 155 -14.30 -13.51 2.55
CA ASN A 155 -13.83 -12.41 1.71
C ASN A 155 -14.72 -11.14 1.74
N GLN A 156 -15.48 -10.94 2.82
CA GLN A 156 -16.29 -9.76 3.03
C GLN A 156 -15.60 -8.84 4.05
N GLY A 157 -14.91 -7.81 3.58
CA GLY A 157 -14.13 -6.87 4.41
C GLY A 157 -14.99 -5.94 5.28
N GLY A 158 -16.25 -5.78 4.95
CA GLY A 158 -17.20 -4.98 5.72
C GLY A 158 -18.55 -4.89 5.02
N ARG A 159 -19.57 -4.58 5.80
CA ARG A 159 -20.92 -4.31 5.32
C ARG A 159 -21.36 -2.96 5.81
N MET A 160 -21.78 -2.11 4.92
CA MET A 160 -22.36 -0.82 5.26
C MET A 160 -23.80 -0.78 4.73
N ASP A 161 -24.76 -0.67 5.63
CA ASP A 161 -26.16 -0.54 5.28
C ASP A 161 -26.54 0.96 5.33
N PHE A 162 -26.91 1.50 4.19
CA PHE A 162 -27.45 2.86 4.10
C PHE A 162 -28.97 2.80 4.10
N ILE A 163 -29.57 3.37 5.14
CA ILE A 163 -31.02 3.57 5.23
C ILE A 163 -31.33 4.95 4.68
N ILE A 164 -32.02 4.98 3.55
CA ILE A 164 -32.49 6.22 2.96
C ILE A 164 -34.03 6.22 3.08
N ASP A 165 -34.59 7.17 3.82
CA ASP A 165 -36.01 7.26 4.14
C ASP A 165 -36.86 7.44 2.87
N GLU A 166 -37.73 6.49 2.59
CA GLU A 166 -38.64 6.53 1.42
C GLU A 166 -39.59 7.73 1.44
N SER A 167 -39.93 8.24 2.63
CA SER A 167 -40.82 9.41 2.79
C SER A 167 -40.20 10.70 2.25
N GLN A 168 -38.85 10.73 2.12
CA GLN A 168 -38.11 11.87 1.58
C GLN A 168 -37.61 11.65 0.14
N ASN A 169 -38.16 10.72 -0.60
CA ASN A 169 -37.71 10.30 -1.94
C ASN A 169 -36.33 9.64 -1.95
N VAL A 170 -35.90 9.11 -0.83
CA VAL A 170 -34.60 8.49 -0.63
C VAL A 170 -34.81 6.98 -0.41
N ARG A 171 -34.11 6.13 -1.14
CA ARG A 171 -34.31 4.69 -1.18
C ARG A 171 -33.17 3.93 -0.52
N PHE A 172 -33.52 2.79 0.04
CA PHE A 172 -32.60 1.84 0.65
C PHE A 172 -31.61 1.24 -0.34
N TYR A 173 -30.34 1.21 0.02
CA TYR A 173 -29.32 0.48 -0.70
C TYR A 173 -28.50 -0.36 0.29
N GLN A 174 -28.47 -1.66 0.06
CA GLN A 174 -27.64 -2.60 0.77
C GLN A 174 -26.48 -2.98 -0.17
N GLY A 175 -25.24 -2.66 0.22
CA GLY A 175 -24.05 -2.94 -0.56
C GLY A 175 -22.99 -3.64 0.29
N THR A 176 -22.23 -4.53 -0.33
CA THR A 176 -21.03 -5.12 0.27
C THR A 176 -19.83 -4.36 -0.29
N PHE A 177 -19.02 -3.79 0.58
CA PHE A 177 -17.74 -3.19 0.22
C PHE A 177 -16.64 -4.24 0.29
N SER A 178 -15.89 -4.41 -0.79
CA SER A 178 -14.55 -4.96 -0.70
C SER A 178 -13.58 -3.81 -0.38
N MET A 179 -12.85 -3.90 0.72
CA MET A 179 -11.85 -2.91 1.12
C MET A 179 -10.48 -3.17 0.46
N ASP A 180 -10.41 -4.06 -0.53
CA ASP A 180 -9.18 -4.26 -1.29
C ASP A 180 -8.99 -3.08 -2.27
N PRO A 181 -7.97 -2.25 -2.10
CA PRO A 181 -7.73 -1.10 -2.97
C PRO A 181 -7.43 -1.48 -4.42
N CYS A 182 -7.12 -2.73 -4.68
CA CYS A 182 -6.84 -3.24 -6.03
C CYS A 182 -8.10 -3.65 -6.79
N ILE A 183 -9.25 -3.78 -6.10
CA ILE A 183 -10.50 -4.19 -6.73
C ILE A 183 -11.45 -2.98 -6.69
N GLY A 184 -11.78 -2.44 -7.84
CA GLY A 184 -12.78 -1.38 -7.95
C GLY A 184 -14.10 -1.80 -7.29
N GLY A 185 -14.66 -0.91 -6.47
CA GLY A 185 -15.93 -1.18 -5.79
C GLY A 185 -17.10 -1.22 -6.75
N TYR A 186 -18.05 -2.12 -6.50
CA TYR A 186 -19.33 -2.16 -7.21
C TYR A 186 -20.44 -1.66 -6.29
N VAL A 187 -21.27 -0.78 -6.79
CA VAL A 187 -22.51 -0.39 -6.15
C VAL A 187 -23.65 -0.81 -7.05
N ASP A 188 -24.51 -1.72 -6.60
CA ASP A 188 -25.71 -2.11 -7.32
C ASP A 188 -26.89 -1.22 -6.87
N LEU A 189 -27.30 -0.32 -7.75
CA LEU A 189 -28.48 0.50 -7.55
C LEU A 189 -29.60 -0.03 -8.45
N ARG A 190 -30.52 -0.80 -7.89
CA ARG A 190 -31.67 -1.37 -8.59
C ARG A 190 -31.30 -2.20 -9.82
N GLY A 191 -30.33 -3.09 -9.69
CA GLY A 191 -29.83 -3.92 -10.77
C GLY A 191 -28.91 -3.19 -11.76
N THR A 192 -28.59 -1.91 -11.52
CA THR A 192 -27.57 -1.18 -12.28
C THR A 192 -26.22 -1.31 -11.59
N LYS A 193 -25.24 -1.86 -12.27
CA LYS A 193 -23.86 -1.97 -11.77
C LYS A 193 -23.06 -0.74 -12.21
N PHE A 194 -22.42 -0.08 -11.23
CA PHE A 194 -21.46 0.99 -11.49
C PHE A 194 -20.07 0.46 -11.16
N HIS A 195 -19.13 0.65 -12.07
CA HIS A 195 -17.73 0.28 -11.87
C HIS A 195 -16.86 1.54 -11.86
N VAL A 196 -16.13 1.73 -10.79
CA VAL A 196 -15.11 2.77 -10.66
C VAL A 196 -13.75 2.09 -10.59
N PRO A 197 -12.92 2.22 -11.63
CA PRO A 197 -11.58 1.61 -11.62
C PRO A 197 -10.67 2.32 -10.63
N ALA A 198 -9.63 1.62 -10.16
CA ALA A 198 -8.56 2.22 -9.40
C ALA A 198 -7.89 3.34 -10.21
N GLN A 199 -7.60 4.45 -9.56
CA GLN A 199 -6.98 5.63 -10.16
C GLN A 199 -5.61 5.86 -9.55
N GLN A 200 -4.60 6.04 -10.41
CA GLN A 200 -3.31 6.53 -9.96
C GLN A 200 -3.35 8.07 -9.93
N HIS A 201 -3.00 8.66 -8.81
CA HIS A 201 -3.05 10.11 -8.60
C HIS A 201 -2.03 10.88 -9.44
N CYS A 202 -0.92 10.23 -9.83
CA CYS A 202 0.17 10.81 -10.62
C CYS A 202 0.67 12.13 -10.01
N HIS A 203 1.02 12.10 -8.73
CA HIS A 203 1.59 13.27 -8.04
C HIS A 203 2.84 13.76 -8.73
N ILE A 204 3.03 15.09 -8.78
CA ILE A 204 4.26 15.71 -9.30
C ILE A 204 5.43 15.42 -8.37
N GLU A 205 5.22 15.46 -7.06
CA GLU A 205 6.21 15.02 -6.07
C GLU A 205 6.37 13.50 -6.14
N ASN A 206 7.61 13.04 -6.31
CA ASN A 206 7.94 11.63 -6.28
C ASN A 206 7.68 11.03 -4.90
N ILE A 207 7.08 9.84 -4.86
CA ILE A 207 6.88 9.11 -3.62
C ILE A 207 8.21 8.46 -3.25
N CYS A 208 8.89 9.00 -2.25
CA CYS A 208 10.11 8.45 -1.69
C CYS A 208 10.11 8.61 -0.17
N CYS A 209 10.90 7.84 0.53
CA CYS A 209 11.17 8.06 1.93
C CYS A 209 12.63 7.76 2.24
N PHE A 210 13.16 8.38 3.28
CA PHE A 210 14.46 8.02 3.82
C PHE A 210 14.44 8.08 5.35
N ALA A 211 15.37 7.35 5.95
CA ALA A 211 15.52 7.31 7.39
C ALA A 211 16.98 7.52 7.80
N TYR A 212 17.19 8.14 8.95
CA TYR A 212 18.50 8.31 9.53
C TYR A 212 18.46 8.33 11.05
N MET A 213 19.62 8.10 11.67
CA MET A 213 19.77 8.19 13.12
C MET A 213 20.05 9.62 13.56
N SER A 214 19.25 10.16 14.50
CA SER A 214 19.53 11.41 15.20
C SER A 214 19.72 11.11 16.69
N GLY A 215 20.97 10.97 17.10
CA GLY A 215 21.31 10.44 18.42
C GLY A 215 20.79 9.01 18.60
N ARG A 216 19.82 8.82 19.51
CA ARG A 216 19.19 7.50 19.77
C ARG A 216 17.82 7.33 19.11
N LYS A 217 17.42 8.25 18.26
CA LYS A 217 16.11 8.23 17.60
C LYS A 217 16.28 7.94 16.12
N ILE A 218 15.40 7.11 15.57
CA ILE A 218 15.23 6.97 14.13
C ILE A 218 14.32 8.09 13.66
N VAL A 219 14.77 8.87 12.69
CA VAL A 219 13.97 9.88 11.99
C VAL A 219 13.61 9.33 10.63
N VAL A 220 12.33 9.34 10.31
CA VAL A 220 11.81 8.96 8.98
C VAL A 220 11.23 10.22 8.33
N VAL A 221 11.65 10.50 7.11
CA VAL A 221 11.13 11.60 6.29
C VAL A 221 10.37 10.99 5.12
N SER A 222 9.11 11.37 4.98
CA SER A 222 8.19 10.82 3.98
C SER A 222 7.14 11.87 3.61
N PRO A 223 6.65 11.92 2.35
CA PRO A 223 5.61 12.84 1.89
C PRO A 223 4.18 12.37 2.24
N ASN A 224 4.00 11.51 3.21
CA ASN A 224 2.71 10.95 3.60
C ASN A 224 1.82 11.98 4.33
N GLN A 225 0.50 11.79 4.20
CA GLN A 225 -0.52 12.55 4.94
C GLN A 225 -1.02 11.84 6.21
N ALA A 226 -0.61 10.60 6.43
CA ALA A 226 -1.05 9.78 7.57
C ALA A 226 -0.11 9.92 8.77
#